data_a552115307256ad51afa1411e47e91bd
#
_entry.id   a552115307256ad51afa1411e47e91bd
#
_cell.length_a   1.000
_cell.length_b   1.000
_cell.length_c   1.000
_cell.angle_alpha   90.00
_cell.angle_beta   90.00
_cell.angle_gamma   90.00
#
_symmetry.space_group_name_H-M   'P 1'
#
loop_
_entity.id
_entity.type
_entity.pdbx_description
1 polymer ?
#
loop_
_entity_poly.entity_id
_entity_poly.type
_entity_poly.pdbx_seq_one_letter_code
_entity_poly.pdbx_strand_id
1 'polypeptide(L)'
;YLFEDSGIHKAGGKYYYTYCTNWQVDAIGTKQYGFHNGEIACLVSDAPMGPFVYQETILKNPSSVFGLESNNHHCIFHFHNQWYIAYHTRVLEKAMGVQKGYRCTHIDAFEMQEDGTIGEIKQTLYGRRQIRYVDAYQQNPAANFAVMAGVVTMEDKSCSYNSGEMVLTGIDSGDFIKVAGVDFAEESPKMFAVMLRCAKNNTADGVIQVRIDSFEGELLASLLVKGLTNEQRFVECETPLLTLVHGVH
;
A
#
# COMPACT_ATOMS: atom_id res chain seq x y z
N TYR A 1 -12.37 -28.47 2.24
CA TYR A 1 -10.92 -28.10 2.14
C TYR A 1 -10.68 -26.60 2.30
N LEU A 2 -11.72 -25.85 2.57
CA LEU A 2 -11.64 -24.46 2.99
C LEU A 2 -10.91 -24.35 4.32
N PHE A 3 -9.93 -23.45 4.39
CA PHE A 3 -9.30 -23.05 5.65
C PHE A 3 -9.92 -21.74 6.15
N GLU A 4 -9.65 -20.66 5.46
CA GLU A 4 -10.15 -19.34 5.80
C GLU A 4 -10.11 -18.40 4.59
N ASP A 5 -10.53 -17.15 4.77
CA ASP A 5 -10.41 -16.08 3.80
C ASP A 5 -11.06 -16.42 2.45
N SER A 6 -12.34 -16.20 2.36
CA SER A 6 -13.07 -16.46 1.12
C SER A 6 -13.68 -15.20 0.54
N GLY A 7 -13.75 -15.14 -0.79
CA GLY A 7 -14.38 -14.07 -1.53
C GLY A 7 -15.24 -14.60 -2.68
N ILE A 8 -16.29 -13.86 -3.00
CA ILE A 8 -17.09 -14.10 -4.21
C ILE A 8 -17.05 -12.85 -5.07
N HIS A 9 -16.76 -13.02 -6.36
CA HIS A 9 -16.83 -11.94 -7.33
C HIS A 9 -17.57 -12.41 -8.58
N LYS A 10 -18.10 -11.43 -9.30
CA LYS A 10 -18.81 -11.67 -10.55
C LYS A 10 -18.03 -11.07 -11.72
N ALA A 11 -17.79 -11.87 -12.74
CA ALA A 11 -17.20 -11.44 -14.00
C ALA A 11 -17.74 -12.26 -15.16
N GLY A 12 -17.95 -11.67 -16.33
CA GLY A 12 -18.42 -12.37 -17.52
C GLY A 12 -19.71 -13.18 -17.35
N GLY A 13 -20.58 -12.79 -16.43
CA GLY A 13 -21.83 -13.52 -16.12
C GLY A 13 -21.65 -14.71 -15.16
N LYS A 14 -20.42 -15.06 -14.78
CA LYS A 14 -20.10 -16.15 -13.85
C LYS A 14 -19.76 -15.62 -12.47
N TYR A 15 -19.82 -16.50 -11.46
CA TYR A 15 -19.46 -16.23 -10.06
C TYR A 15 -18.23 -17.06 -9.70
N TYR A 16 -17.23 -16.39 -9.17
CA TYR A 16 -15.95 -16.96 -8.75
C TYR A 16 -15.88 -16.96 -7.23
N TYR A 17 -15.74 -18.14 -6.66
CA TYR A 17 -15.53 -18.33 -5.22
C TYR A 17 -14.08 -18.72 -4.99
N THR A 18 -13.35 -17.89 -4.25
CA THR A 18 -11.92 -18.11 -3.96
C THR A 18 -11.71 -18.23 -2.47
N TYR A 19 -10.80 -19.10 -2.05
CA TYR A 19 -10.47 -19.29 -0.64
C TYR A 19 -9.07 -19.84 -0.44
N CYS A 20 -8.51 -19.62 0.77
CA CYS A 20 -7.26 -20.23 1.20
C CYS A 20 -7.47 -21.70 1.56
N THR A 21 -6.62 -22.56 1.03
CA THR A 21 -6.70 -24.01 1.26
C THR A 21 -6.22 -24.41 2.66
N ASN A 22 -6.78 -25.50 3.20
CA ASN A 22 -6.51 -25.97 4.53
C ASN A 22 -5.10 -26.59 4.65
N TRP A 23 -4.43 -26.41 5.79
CA TRP A 23 -3.16 -27.04 6.14
C TRP A 23 -3.15 -28.58 6.11
N GLN A 24 -4.30 -29.21 6.20
CA GLN A 24 -4.43 -30.67 6.19
C GLN A 24 -4.88 -31.24 4.85
N VAL A 25 -4.83 -30.42 3.81
CA VAL A 25 -5.37 -30.78 2.48
C VAL A 25 -4.44 -31.70 1.68
N ASP A 26 -3.16 -31.76 1.99
CA ASP A 26 -2.15 -32.41 1.15
C ASP A 26 -2.42 -33.88 0.84
N ALA A 27 -3.02 -34.62 1.78
CA ALA A 27 -3.30 -36.03 1.56
C ALA A 27 -4.44 -36.29 0.54
N ILE A 28 -5.48 -35.45 0.55
CA ILE A 28 -6.71 -35.62 -0.25
C ILE A 28 -6.77 -34.60 -1.35
N GLY A 29 -6.59 -33.31 -1.02
CA GLY A 29 -6.70 -32.20 -1.95
C GLY A 29 -5.66 -32.25 -3.06
N THR A 30 -4.41 -32.62 -2.75
CA THR A 30 -3.38 -32.79 -3.77
C THR A 30 -3.70 -33.92 -4.73
N LYS A 31 -4.23 -35.05 -4.23
CA LYS A 31 -4.60 -36.19 -5.08
C LYS A 31 -5.80 -35.90 -5.97
N GLN A 32 -6.78 -35.16 -5.47
CA GLN A 32 -8.05 -34.91 -6.17
C GLN A 32 -8.00 -33.67 -7.06
N TYR A 33 -7.35 -32.60 -6.61
CA TYR A 33 -7.39 -31.28 -7.24
C TYR A 33 -6.02 -30.67 -7.53
N GLY A 34 -4.94 -31.26 -7.05
CA GLY A 34 -3.57 -30.81 -7.30
C GLY A 34 -3.12 -29.58 -6.50
N PHE A 35 -3.91 -29.08 -5.54
CA PHE A 35 -3.52 -27.93 -4.70
C PHE A 35 -2.89 -28.36 -3.37
N HIS A 36 -2.12 -27.45 -2.78
CA HIS A 36 -1.39 -27.61 -1.52
C HIS A 36 -1.91 -26.65 -0.45
N ASN A 37 -1.34 -26.73 0.76
CA ASN A 37 -1.70 -25.84 1.86
C ASN A 37 -1.40 -24.37 1.54
N GLY A 38 -2.29 -23.48 1.99
CA GLY A 38 -2.10 -22.04 1.91
C GLY A 38 -2.04 -21.50 0.48
N GLU A 39 -2.59 -22.22 -0.48
CA GLU A 39 -2.82 -21.73 -1.85
C GLU A 39 -4.21 -21.13 -1.97
N ILE A 40 -4.45 -20.31 -2.98
CA ILE A 40 -5.78 -19.80 -3.29
C ILE A 40 -6.42 -20.65 -4.37
N ALA A 41 -7.42 -21.41 -3.97
CA ALA A 41 -8.26 -22.19 -4.87
C ALA A 41 -9.40 -21.33 -5.45
N CYS A 42 -9.70 -21.52 -6.72
CA CYS A 42 -10.79 -20.87 -7.44
C CYS A 42 -11.83 -21.89 -7.87
N LEU A 43 -13.09 -21.59 -7.56
CA LEU A 43 -14.26 -22.35 -7.99
C LEU A 43 -15.19 -21.43 -8.77
N VAL A 44 -15.91 -21.97 -9.73
CA VAL A 44 -16.78 -21.20 -10.62
C VAL A 44 -18.19 -21.76 -10.61
N SER A 45 -19.18 -20.86 -10.72
CA SER A 45 -20.61 -21.19 -10.85
C SER A 45 -21.32 -20.21 -11.78
N ASP A 46 -22.39 -20.67 -12.41
CA ASP A 46 -23.30 -19.81 -13.16
C ASP A 46 -24.34 -19.11 -12.25
N ALA A 47 -24.41 -19.48 -10.98
CA ALA A 47 -25.34 -18.91 -10.00
C ALA A 47 -24.62 -18.47 -8.71
N PRO A 48 -25.08 -17.40 -8.02
CA PRO A 48 -24.42 -16.87 -6.84
C PRO A 48 -24.37 -17.85 -5.64
N MET A 49 -25.31 -18.78 -5.59
CA MET A 49 -25.39 -19.80 -4.53
C MET A 49 -24.81 -21.16 -4.96
N GLY A 50 -24.17 -21.22 -6.13
CA GLY A 50 -23.63 -22.46 -6.65
C GLY A 50 -24.65 -23.33 -7.42
N PRO A 51 -24.30 -24.59 -7.71
CA PRO A 51 -23.11 -25.28 -7.22
C PRO A 51 -21.81 -24.71 -7.81
N PHE A 52 -20.81 -24.61 -6.96
CA PHE A 52 -19.46 -24.19 -7.37
C PHE A 52 -18.61 -25.41 -7.72
N VAL A 53 -17.95 -25.34 -8.85
CA VAL A 53 -17.02 -26.38 -9.33
C VAL A 53 -15.60 -25.86 -9.27
N TYR A 54 -14.69 -26.65 -8.71
CA TYR A 54 -13.28 -26.32 -8.70
C TYR A 54 -12.75 -26.16 -10.12
N GLN A 55 -12.08 -25.06 -10.36
CA GLN A 55 -11.49 -24.75 -11.66
C GLN A 55 -9.96 -24.92 -11.59
N GLU A 56 -9.30 -24.17 -10.68
CA GLU A 56 -7.85 -24.12 -10.61
C GLU A 56 -7.33 -23.53 -9.29
N THR A 57 -6.02 -23.62 -9.09
CA THR A 57 -5.29 -22.85 -8.09
C THR A 57 -4.74 -21.59 -8.74
N ILE A 58 -5.22 -20.43 -8.31
CA ILE A 58 -4.88 -19.14 -8.92
C ILE A 58 -3.67 -18.46 -8.26
N LEU A 59 -3.35 -18.80 -7.02
CA LEU A 59 -2.19 -18.24 -6.32
C LEU A 59 -1.51 -19.31 -5.49
N LYS A 60 -0.24 -19.53 -5.73
CA LYS A 60 0.59 -20.47 -4.95
C LYS A 60 0.86 -19.97 -3.55
N ASN A 61 1.23 -20.87 -2.63
CA ASN A 61 1.71 -20.43 -1.33
C ASN A 61 2.98 -19.58 -1.50
N PRO A 62 3.12 -18.45 -0.77
CA PRO A 62 4.33 -17.62 -0.82
C PRO A 62 5.64 -18.38 -0.57
N SER A 63 5.60 -19.54 0.09
CA SER A 63 6.78 -20.39 0.29
C SER A 63 7.39 -20.89 -1.01
N SER A 64 6.58 -21.18 -2.02
CA SER A 64 7.05 -21.66 -3.33
C SER A 64 7.72 -20.56 -4.17
N VAL A 65 7.44 -19.29 -3.86
CA VAL A 65 7.95 -18.13 -4.63
C VAL A 65 9.05 -17.40 -3.86
N PHE A 66 8.83 -17.14 -2.56
CA PHE A 66 9.73 -16.33 -1.74
C PHE A 66 10.47 -17.13 -0.66
N GLY A 67 10.19 -18.42 -0.54
CA GLY A 67 10.77 -19.29 0.52
C GLY A 67 10.25 -18.95 1.92
N LEU A 68 9.03 -18.43 2.04
CA LEU A 68 8.44 -17.92 3.28
C LEU A 68 7.06 -18.52 3.49
N GLU A 69 6.99 -19.62 4.22
CA GLU A 69 5.73 -20.29 4.51
C GLU A 69 4.77 -19.43 5.32
N SER A 70 3.52 -19.33 4.87
CA SER A 70 2.44 -18.62 5.53
C SER A 70 1.09 -19.13 5.00
N ASN A 71 0.00 -18.92 5.75
CA ASN A 71 -1.31 -18.92 5.13
C ASN A 71 -1.40 -17.75 4.15
N ASN A 72 -2.37 -17.77 3.29
CA ASN A 72 -2.50 -16.79 2.20
C ASN A 72 -3.89 -16.18 2.23
N HIS A 73 -4.02 -14.98 2.76
CA HIS A 73 -5.24 -14.20 2.66
C HIS A 73 -5.19 -13.30 1.44
N HIS A 74 -6.31 -13.13 0.77
CA HIS A 74 -6.37 -12.42 -0.49
C HIS A 74 -7.67 -11.65 -0.66
N CYS A 75 -7.67 -10.73 -1.62
CA CYS A 75 -8.85 -10.07 -2.13
C CYS A 75 -8.66 -9.84 -3.63
N ILE A 76 -9.63 -10.25 -4.43
CA ILE A 76 -9.66 -9.95 -5.87
C ILE A 76 -10.55 -8.73 -6.09
N PHE A 77 -10.10 -7.80 -6.92
CA PHE A 77 -10.86 -6.61 -7.27
C PHE A 77 -10.57 -6.13 -8.68
N HIS A 78 -11.51 -5.41 -9.25
CA HIS A 78 -11.38 -4.79 -10.56
C HIS A 78 -11.29 -3.27 -10.40
N PHE A 79 -10.25 -2.66 -10.98
CA PHE A 79 -10.01 -1.24 -10.88
C PHE A 79 -9.36 -0.71 -12.15
N HIS A 80 -9.85 0.40 -12.69
CA HIS A 80 -9.38 1.00 -13.95
C HIS A 80 -9.19 -0.01 -15.10
N ASN A 81 -10.23 -0.83 -15.34
CA ASN A 81 -10.26 -1.86 -16.39
C ASN A 81 -9.19 -2.96 -16.27
N GLN A 82 -8.63 -3.15 -15.09
CA GLN A 82 -7.65 -4.17 -14.77
C GLN A 82 -8.08 -4.97 -13.56
N TRP A 83 -7.91 -6.30 -13.58
CA TRP A 83 -8.05 -7.17 -12.43
C TRP A 83 -6.79 -7.21 -11.59
N TYR A 84 -6.96 -7.21 -10.29
CA TYR A 84 -5.89 -7.29 -9.30
C TYR A 84 -6.22 -8.32 -8.24
N ILE A 85 -5.17 -8.90 -7.69
CA ILE A 85 -5.21 -9.64 -6.44
C ILE A 85 -4.32 -8.93 -5.40
N ALA A 86 -4.92 -8.56 -4.27
CA ALA A 86 -4.17 -8.20 -3.08
C ALA A 86 -4.01 -9.44 -2.21
N TYR A 87 -2.83 -9.70 -1.72
CA TYR A 87 -2.52 -10.85 -0.87
C TYR A 87 -1.41 -10.49 0.11
N HIS A 88 -1.16 -11.31 1.12
CA HIS A 88 -0.09 -11.02 2.06
C HIS A 88 1.06 -12.01 1.98
N THR A 89 2.25 -11.55 2.36
CA THR A 89 3.44 -12.37 2.56
C THR A 89 4.16 -11.95 3.84
N ARG A 90 5.27 -12.63 4.16
CA ARG A 90 6.19 -12.27 5.26
C ARG A 90 7.53 -11.72 4.74
N VAL A 91 7.57 -11.25 3.51
CA VAL A 91 8.80 -10.73 2.88
C VAL A 91 9.40 -9.57 3.66
N LEU A 92 8.55 -8.63 4.12
CA LEU A 92 9.01 -7.49 4.93
C LEU A 92 9.64 -7.96 6.25
N GLU A 93 9.03 -8.93 6.94
CA GLU A 93 9.57 -9.50 8.17
C GLU A 93 10.96 -10.10 7.96
N LYS A 94 11.15 -10.83 6.86
CA LYS A 94 12.45 -11.38 6.47
C LYS A 94 13.47 -10.27 6.20
N ALA A 95 13.08 -9.23 5.49
CA ALA A 95 13.94 -8.08 5.20
C ALA A 95 14.36 -7.34 6.48
N MET A 96 13.46 -7.27 7.48
CA MET A 96 13.75 -6.68 8.79
C MET A 96 14.59 -7.59 9.71
N GLY A 97 14.83 -8.84 9.35
CA GLY A 97 15.57 -9.80 10.17
C GLY A 97 14.87 -10.22 11.47
N VAL A 98 13.55 -10.13 11.53
CA VAL A 98 12.75 -10.46 12.71
C VAL A 98 11.82 -11.65 12.45
N GLN A 99 11.35 -12.31 13.53
CA GLN A 99 10.40 -13.43 13.48
C GLN A 99 9.24 -13.17 14.43
N LYS A 100 8.33 -12.29 14.00
CA LYS A 100 7.17 -11.85 14.81
C LYS A 100 5.82 -12.15 14.13
N GLY A 101 5.85 -12.77 12.94
CA GLY A 101 4.64 -13.02 12.16
C GLY A 101 4.11 -11.80 11.42
N TYR A 102 4.93 -10.79 11.19
CA TYR A 102 4.52 -9.59 10.45
C TYR A 102 4.21 -9.92 9.01
N ARG A 103 3.07 -9.45 8.56
CA ARG A 103 2.59 -9.59 7.19
C ARG A 103 2.69 -8.27 6.47
N CYS A 104 3.00 -8.32 5.19
CA CYS A 104 2.96 -7.16 4.29
C CYS A 104 2.06 -7.45 3.10
N THR A 105 1.36 -6.44 2.62
CA THR A 105 0.46 -6.56 1.46
C THR A 105 1.27 -6.51 0.18
N HIS A 106 0.93 -7.42 -0.73
CA HIS A 106 1.35 -7.42 -2.13
C HIS A 106 0.13 -7.19 -3.01
N ILE A 107 0.34 -6.61 -4.19
CA ILE A 107 -0.69 -6.43 -5.21
C ILE A 107 -0.09 -6.78 -6.56
N ASP A 108 -0.67 -7.79 -7.22
CA ASP A 108 -0.33 -8.14 -8.59
C ASP A 108 -1.56 -8.05 -9.50
N ALA A 109 -1.34 -7.73 -10.77
CA ALA A 109 -2.38 -7.73 -11.78
C ALA A 109 -2.46 -9.08 -12.46
N PHE A 110 -3.66 -9.42 -12.93
CA PHE A 110 -3.91 -10.56 -13.77
C PHE A 110 -4.99 -10.25 -14.82
N GLU A 111 -5.15 -11.12 -15.77
CA GLU A 111 -6.19 -11.01 -16.78
C GLU A 111 -7.12 -12.24 -16.73
N MET A 112 -8.41 -12.01 -16.89
CA MET A 112 -9.35 -13.07 -17.13
C MET A 112 -9.14 -13.57 -18.55
N GLN A 113 -8.97 -14.89 -18.71
CA GLN A 113 -8.85 -15.50 -20.03
C GLN A 113 -10.21 -15.45 -20.77
N GLU A 114 -10.18 -15.59 -22.09
CA GLU A 114 -11.40 -15.56 -22.91
C GLU A 114 -12.42 -16.65 -22.51
N ASP A 115 -11.95 -17.80 -22.03
CA ASP A 115 -12.80 -18.90 -21.54
C ASP A 115 -13.33 -18.67 -20.11
N GLY A 116 -12.94 -17.56 -19.47
CA GLY A 116 -13.32 -17.20 -18.12
C GLY A 116 -12.44 -17.82 -17.05
N THR A 117 -11.30 -18.43 -17.37
CA THR A 117 -10.32 -18.87 -16.38
C THR A 117 -9.44 -17.69 -15.92
N ILE A 118 -8.89 -17.78 -14.70
CA ILE A 118 -7.97 -16.78 -14.16
C ILE A 118 -6.51 -17.16 -14.50
N GLY A 119 -6.20 -18.45 -14.41
CA GLY A 119 -4.85 -18.96 -14.50
C GLY A 119 -4.02 -18.70 -13.23
N GLU A 120 -2.83 -19.23 -13.18
CA GLU A 120 -1.90 -18.98 -12.08
C GLU A 120 -1.37 -17.54 -12.12
N ILE A 121 -1.65 -16.77 -11.08
CA ILE A 121 -1.21 -15.37 -10.94
C ILE A 121 0.24 -15.36 -10.46
N LYS A 122 1.10 -14.69 -11.23
CA LYS A 122 2.51 -14.55 -10.88
C LYS A 122 2.69 -13.58 -9.72
N GLN A 123 3.23 -14.07 -8.62
CA GLN A 123 3.57 -13.25 -7.46
C GLN A 123 4.87 -12.48 -7.69
N THR A 124 4.88 -11.18 -7.39
CA THR A 124 6.05 -10.31 -7.61
C THR A 124 6.36 -9.43 -6.38
N LEU A 125 7.58 -8.87 -6.37
CA LEU A 125 8.03 -7.85 -5.42
C LEU A 125 8.00 -6.44 -5.99
N TYR A 126 7.57 -6.27 -7.23
CA TYR A 126 7.68 -4.98 -7.93
C TYR A 126 6.54 -4.01 -7.58
N GLY A 127 5.43 -4.52 -7.04
CA GLY A 127 4.23 -3.72 -6.85
C GLY A 127 3.59 -3.28 -8.18
N ARG A 128 2.69 -2.32 -8.10
CA ARG A 128 1.99 -1.79 -9.28
C ARG A 128 2.39 -0.33 -9.54
N ARG A 129 2.45 0.03 -10.80
CA ARG A 129 2.66 1.43 -11.19
C ARG A 129 1.53 2.30 -10.65
N GLN A 130 1.85 3.47 -10.13
CA GLN A 130 0.84 4.46 -9.74
C GLN A 130 -0.05 4.81 -10.94
N ILE A 131 -1.35 4.89 -10.67
CA ILE A 131 -2.36 5.26 -11.67
C ILE A 131 -2.36 6.76 -11.89
N ARG A 132 -2.11 7.52 -10.82
CA ARG A 132 -2.03 8.98 -10.84
C ARG A 132 -0.84 9.43 -9.99
N TYR A 133 -0.08 10.35 -10.51
CA TYR A 133 0.99 11.01 -9.75
C TYR A 133 0.42 12.03 -8.77
N VAL A 134 1.18 12.31 -7.73
CA VAL A 134 0.89 13.36 -6.75
C VAL A 134 1.27 14.69 -7.37
N ASP A 135 0.32 15.60 -7.52
CA ASP A 135 0.57 16.94 -8.07
C ASP A 135 1.33 17.77 -7.04
N ALA A 136 2.57 18.17 -7.37
CA ALA A 136 3.41 18.98 -6.49
C ALA A 136 2.87 20.40 -6.21
N TYR A 137 1.96 20.89 -7.07
CA TYR A 137 1.37 22.22 -6.98
C TYR A 137 0.05 22.26 -6.22
N GLN A 138 -0.39 21.12 -5.70
CA GLN A 138 -1.58 21.02 -4.86
C GLN A 138 -1.21 20.72 -3.42
N GLN A 139 -2.06 21.11 -2.50
CA GLN A 139 -1.93 20.67 -1.11
C GLN A 139 -2.24 19.18 -1.02
N ASN A 140 -1.29 18.42 -0.51
CA ASN A 140 -1.39 16.97 -0.34
C ASN A 140 -1.33 16.61 1.15
N PRO A 141 -2.18 15.69 1.64
CA PRO A 141 -2.09 15.24 3.04
C PRO A 141 -0.73 14.63 3.34
N ALA A 142 -0.07 15.07 4.40
CA ALA A 142 1.23 14.53 4.81
C ALA A 142 1.16 13.03 5.19
N ALA A 143 -0.03 12.54 5.55
CA ALA A 143 -0.28 11.12 5.80
C ALA A 143 -0.36 10.26 4.53
N ASN A 144 -0.29 10.85 3.35
CA ASN A 144 -0.26 10.14 2.07
C ASN A 144 1.18 9.77 1.66
N PHE A 145 1.83 8.95 2.47
CA PHE A 145 3.22 8.52 2.26
C PHE A 145 3.32 7.06 1.81
N ALA A 146 4.37 6.73 1.09
CA ALA A 146 4.72 5.37 0.69
C ALA A 146 5.59 4.66 1.74
N VAL A 147 6.46 5.41 2.42
CA VAL A 147 7.36 4.90 3.47
C VAL A 147 7.45 5.94 4.59
N MET A 148 7.59 5.48 5.81
CA MET A 148 7.81 6.34 6.97
C MET A 148 8.70 5.66 8.01
N ALA A 149 9.33 6.47 8.86
CA ALA A 149 9.95 6.02 10.10
C ALA A 149 9.78 7.09 11.19
N GLY A 150 9.48 6.65 12.39
CA GLY A 150 9.33 7.45 13.60
C GLY A 150 7.98 8.13 13.77
N VAL A 151 7.37 8.61 12.70
CA VAL A 151 6.10 9.36 12.75
C VAL A 151 4.90 8.46 13.03
N VAL A 152 3.82 9.05 13.56
CA VAL A 152 2.52 8.40 13.79
C VAL A 152 1.43 9.17 13.05
N THR A 153 0.43 8.47 12.52
CA THR A 153 -0.77 9.08 11.94
C THR A 153 -1.90 9.18 12.96
N MET A 154 -2.62 10.29 12.94
CA MET A 154 -3.76 10.53 13.82
C MET A 154 -4.87 11.26 13.07
N GLU A 155 -6.14 10.93 13.35
CA GLU A 155 -7.28 11.70 12.87
C GLU A 155 -7.36 13.04 13.64
N ASP A 156 -7.36 14.15 12.93
CA ASP A 156 -7.58 15.49 13.52
C ASP A 156 -8.96 16.03 13.18
N LYS A 157 -9.88 15.93 14.14
CA LYS A 157 -11.26 16.43 14.03
C LYS A 157 -11.36 17.94 14.22
N SER A 158 -10.31 18.60 14.71
CA SER A 158 -10.29 20.05 14.92
C SER A 158 -9.81 20.82 13.69
N CYS A 159 -9.33 20.11 12.67
CA CYS A 159 -8.92 20.72 11.43
C CYS A 159 -10.14 21.26 10.70
N SER A 160 -10.24 22.60 10.62
CA SER A 160 -11.33 23.28 9.89
C SER A 160 -11.32 23.02 8.39
N TYR A 161 -10.27 22.42 7.89
CA TYR A 161 -10.05 22.20 6.46
C TYR A 161 -10.86 21.01 5.94
N ASN A 162 -10.82 19.87 6.65
CA ASN A 162 -11.67 18.72 6.40
C ASN A 162 -11.78 17.92 7.70
N SER A 163 -12.95 17.84 8.30
CA SER A 163 -13.17 17.03 9.50
C SER A 163 -12.86 15.56 9.20
N GLY A 164 -11.98 14.96 9.99
CA GLY A 164 -11.55 13.58 9.82
C GLY A 164 -10.31 13.39 8.94
N GLU A 165 -9.57 14.44 8.63
CA GLU A 165 -8.31 14.33 7.89
C GLU A 165 -7.21 13.72 8.77
N MET A 166 -6.41 12.83 8.16
CA MET A 166 -5.27 12.23 8.84
C MET A 166 -4.06 13.18 8.81
N VAL A 167 -3.47 13.38 9.97
CA VAL A 167 -2.26 14.21 10.13
C VAL A 167 -1.11 13.37 10.67
N LEU A 168 0.12 13.85 10.53
CA LEU A 168 1.30 13.29 11.18
C LEU A 168 1.49 13.91 12.55
N THR A 169 1.89 13.09 13.50
CA THR A 169 2.24 13.48 14.87
C THR A 169 3.40 12.65 15.40
N GLY A 170 3.92 13.00 16.58
CA GLY A 170 5.07 12.32 17.17
C GLY A 170 6.34 12.51 16.37
N ILE A 171 6.51 13.67 15.75
CA ILE A 171 7.63 13.95 14.85
C ILE A 171 8.84 14.38 15.69
N ASP A 172 9.90 13.60 15.63
CA ASP A 172 11.18 13.83 16.31
C ASP A 172 12.35 13.94 15.33
N SER A 173 13.52 14.26 15.84
CA SER A 173 14.73 14.37 15.03
C SER A 173 15.13 13.02 14.43
N GLY A 174 15.29 12.95 13.12
CA GLY A 174 15.62 11.73 12.36
C GLY A 174 14.41 11.01 11.77
N ASP A 175 13.21 11.42 12.11
CA ASP A 175 11.99 10.88 11.51
C ASP A 175 11.84 11.35 10.05
N PHE A 176 11.19 10.52 9.24
CA PHE A 176 10.93 10.89 7.85
C PHE A 176 9.67 10.24 7.29
N ILE A 177 9.17 10.84 6.22
CA ILE A 177 8.21 10.23 5.29
C ILE A 177 8.78 10.28 3.87
N LYS A 178 8.39 9.31 3.04
CA LYS A 178 8.61 9.35 1.60
C LYS A 178 7.27 9.37 0.89
N VAL A 179 7.03 10.38 0.09
CA VAL A 179 5.91 10.44 -0.85
C VAL A 179 6.44 10.01 -2.21
N ALA A 180 5.82 9.02 -2.83
CA ALA A 180 6.29 8.45 -4.09
C ALA A 180 5.48 8.97 -5.28
N GLY A 181 6.16 9.20 -6.39
CA GLY A 181 5.55 9.62 -7.65
C GLY A 181 4.97 11.03 -7.57
N VAL A 182 5.75 11.97 -7.08
CA VAL A 182 5.42 13.39 -7.09
C VAL A 182 5.78 13.98 -8.45
N ASP A 183 4.80 14.56 -9.13
CA ASP A 183 4.97 15.20 -10.43
C ASP A 183 5.21 16.70 -10.27
N PHE A 184 6.43 17.12 -10.60
CA PHE A 184 6.85 18.51 -10.59
C PHE A 184 6.64 19.22 -11.94
N ALA A 185 6.02 18.54 -12.91
CA ALA A 185 5.80 19.04 -14.26
C ALA A 185 7.10 19.48 -14.97
N GLU A 186 6.96 20.37 -15.99
CA GLU A 186 8.10 20.89 -16.74
C GLU A 186 8.73 22.13 -16.10
N GLU A 187 7.95 22.89 -15.33
CA GLU A 187 8.44 24.09 -14.62
C GLU A 187 8.69 23.76 -13.16
N SER A 188 9.89 24.00 -12.67
CA SER A 188 10.23 23.79 -11.27
C SER A 188 9.43 24.70 -10.34
N PRO A 189 8.84 24.19 -9.24
CA PRO A 189 8.26 25.06 -8.22
C PRO A 189 9.33 25.94 -7.60
N LYS A 190 8.92 27.09 -7.06
CA LYS A 190 9.84 28.04 -6.42
C LYS A 190 9.90 27.89 -4.91
N MET A 191 8.84 27.35 -4.31
CA MET A 191 8.67 27.29 -2.87
C MET A 191 8.24 25.89 -2.45
N PHE A 192 8.70 25.46 -1.30
CA PHE A 192 8.11 24.37 -0.52
C PHE A 192 7.26 24.98 0.59
N ALA A 193 6.04 24.52 0.73
CA ALA A 193 5.13 24.94 1.79
C ALA A 193 4.60 23.72 2.57
N VAL A 194 4.38 23.88 3.87
CA VAL A 194 3.82 22.84 4.73
C VAL A 194 2.94 23.47 5.81
N MET A 195 1.84 22.81 6.12
CA MET A 195 0.93 23.21 7.20
C MET A 195 1.40 22.55 8.51
N LEU A 196 1.77 23.32 9.49
CA LEU A 196 2.28 22.88 10.79
C LEU A 196 1.40 23.36 11.94
N ARG A 197 1.32 22.53 12.98
CA ARG A 197 0.69 22.88 14.26
C ARG A 197 1.52 22.32 15.40
N CYS A 198 1.68 23.10 16.44
CA CYS A 198 2.36 22.64 17.63
C CYS A 198 1.45 21.77 18.52
N ALA A 199 2.02 20.82 19.24
CA ALA A 199 1.30 20.13 20.28
C ALA A 199 0.97 21.06 21.45
N LYS A 200 -0.09 20.75 22.20
CA LYS A 200 -0.55 21.55 23.31
C LYS A 200 0.58 21.82 24.33
N ASN A 201 0.70 23.08 24.75
CA ASN A 201 1.71 23.54 25.71
C ASN A 201 3.16 23.26 25.31
N ASN A 202 3.43 23.22 24.01
CA ASN A 202 4.79 23.00 23.50
C ASN A 202 5.18 24.13 22.54
N THR A 203 6.48 24.24 22.31
CA THR A 203 7.07 25.04 21.22
C THR A 203 7.83 24.10 20.33
N ALA A 204 7.70 24.25 19.03
CA ALA A 204 8.46 23.44 18.07
C ALA A 204 9.57 24.30 17.43
N ASP A 205 10.79 23.83 17.58
CA ASP A 205 11.95 24.32 16.86
C ASP A 205 12.62 23.15 16.15
N GLY A 206 13.01 23.34 14.90
CA GLY A 206 13.66 22.29 14.14
C GLY A 206 13.87 22.64 12.69
N VAL A 207 14.32 21.67 11.91
CA VAL A 207 14.52 21.81 10.47
C VAL A 207 13.80 20.67 9.76
N ILE A 208 12.95 21.02 8.77
CA ILE A 208 12.38 20.07 7.84
C ILE A 208 13.20 20.12 6.55
N GLN A 209 13.79 18.99 6.17
CA GLN A 209 14.52 18.86 4.91
C GLN A 209 13.66 18.09 3.90
N VAL A 210 13.61 18.60 2.68
CA VAL A 210 13.00 17.91 1.53
C VAL A 210 14.13 17.44 0.62
N ARG A 211 14.14 16.14 0.33
CA ARG A 211 15.16 15.51 -0.52
C ARG A 211 14.51 14.75 -1.65
N ILE A 212 15.21 14.59 -2.76
CA ILE A 212 14.73 13.92 -3.96
C ILE A 212 15.20 12.46 -3.96
N ASP A 213 14.31 11.56 -4.37
CA ASP A 213 14.46 10.13 -4.63
C ASP A 213 14.84 9.26 -3.42
N SER A 214 15.70 9.74 -2.54
CA SER A 214 16.15 8.98 -1.38
C SER A 214 16.41 9.85 -0.17
N PHE A 215 16.55 9.20 1.01
CA PHE A 215 16.92 9.88 2.26
C PHE A 215 18.25 10.61 2.17
N GLU A 216 19.21 10.10 1.41
CA GLU A 216 20.51 10.71 1.14
C GLU A 216 20.55 11.51 -0.18
N GLY A 217 19.39 11.65 -0.84
CA GLY A 217 19.28 12.35 -2.12
C GLY A 217 19.56 13.85 -2.04
N GLU A 218 19.56 14.50 -3.19
CA GLU A 218 19.79 15.94 -3.29
C GLU A 218 18.83 16.75 -2.43
N LEU A 219 19.33 17.74 -1.70
CA LEU A 219 18.54 18.60 -0.84
C LEU A 219 17.76 19.63 -1.68
N LEU A 220 16.46 19.44 -1.79
CA LEU A 220 15.56 20.32 -2.54
C LEU A 220 15.15 21.56 -1.74
N ALA A 221 14.88 21.40 -0.44
CA ALA A 221 14.49 22.51 0.43
C ALA A 221 14.91 22.25 1.88
N SER A 222 15.09 23.34 2.63
CA SER A 222 15.39 23.29 4.07
C SER A 222 14.59 24.38 4.78
N LEU A 223 13.54 23.98 5.49
CA LEU A 223 12.64 24.86 6.22
C LEU A 223 13.06 24.91 7.69
N LEU A 224 13.46 26.08 8.16
CA LEU A 224 13.70 26.32 9.57
C LEU A 224 12.38 26.68 10.26
N VAL A 225 11.94 25.82 11.16
CA VAL A 225 10.79 26.05 12.05
C VAL A 225 11.31 26.64 13.34
N LYS A 226 10.82 27.80 13.75
CA LYS A 226 11.19 28.45 15.00
C LYS A 226 9.98 29.00 15.74
N GLY A 227 9.90 28.72 17.03
CA GLY A 227 8.92 29.32 17.92
C GLY A 227 7.48 29.03 17.51
N LEU A 228 7.21 27.91 16.90
CA LEU A 228 5.86 27.51 16.54
C LEU A 228 5.10 27.20 17.84
N THR A 229 4.14 28.07 18.20
CA THR A 229 3.37 27.99 19.46
C THR A 229 1.87 27.77 19.26
N ASN A 230 1.39 27.84 18.01
CA ASN A 230 -0.03 27.73 17.74
C ASN A 230 -0.52 26.28 17.82
N GLU A 231 -1.25 25.96 18.88
CA GLU A 231 -1.85 24.64 19.13
C GLU A 231 -3.28 24.48 18.60
N GLN A 232 -3.94 25.57 18.21
CA GLN A 232 -5.36 25.55 17.85
C GLN A 232 -5.61 25.37 16.36
N ARG A 233 -4.67 25.77 15.51
CA ARG A 233 -4.80 25.69 14.05
C ARG A 233 -3.44 25.49 13.39
N PHE A 234 -3.49 24.93 12.20
CA PHE A 234 -2.33 24.84 11.34
C PHE A 234 -1.91 26.20 10.82
N VAL A 235 -0.62 26.42 10.73
CA VAL A 235 0.03 27.60 10.17
C VAL A 235 0.84 27.16 8.96
N GLU A 236 0.71 27.88 7.87
CA GLU A 236 1.55 27.66 6.70
C GLU A 236 2.97 28.17 6.96
N CYS A 237 3.92 27.29 6.72
CA CYS A 237 5.35 27.58 6.78
C CYS A 237 5.96 27.28 5.42
N GLU A 238 6.77 28.20 4.88
CA GLU A 238 7.33 28.05 3.55
C GLU A 238 8.82 28.41 3.49
N THR A 239 9.51 27.88 2.48
CA THR A 239 10.93 28.15 2.19
C THR A 239 11.18 28.03 0.69
N PRO A 240 12.06 28.85 0.10
CA PRO A 240 12.49 28.68 -1.28
C PRO A 240 13.13 27.32 -1.53
N LEU A 241 12.95 26.79 -2.74
CA LEU A 241 13.74 25.65 -3.20
C LEU A 241 15.20 26.08 -3.39
N LEU A 242 16.12 25.15 -3.08
CA LEU A 242 17.56 25.34 -3.22
C LEU A 242 18.07 24.92 -4.61
N THR A 243 17.32 24.07 -5.29
CA THR A 243 17.68 23.51 -6.59
C THR A 243 16.41 23.32 -7.44
N LEU A 244 16.57 23.26 -8.75
CA LEU A 244 15.49 23.01 -9.68
C LEU A 244 15.13 21.53 -9.69
N VAL A 245 13.85 21.23 -9.82
CA VAL A 245 13.32 19.88 -9.94
C VAL A 245 12.24 19.83 -11.03
N HIS A 246 12.23 18.76 -11.82
CA HIS A 246 11.31 18.60 -12.95
C HIS A 246 10.90 17.12 -13.08
N GLY A 247 9.71 16.87 -13.64
CA GLY A 247 9.24 15.52 -13.89
C GLY A 247 8.74 14.80 -12.64
N VAL A 248 8.83 13.48 -12.63
CA VAL A 248 8.27 12.63 -11.57
C VAL A 248 9.37 11.99 -10.72
N HIS A 249 9.26 12.16 -9.41
CA HIS A 249 10.20 11.65 -8.41
C HIS A 249 9.53 10.84 -7.30
#